data_227c5be7ac34727625bda7d1bc39672d
#
_entry.id   227c5be7ac34727625bda7d1bc39672d
#
_cell.length_a   1.000
_cell.length_b   1.000
_cell.length_c   1.000
_cell.angle_alpha   90.00
_cell.angle_beta   90.00
_cell.angle_gamma   90.00
#
_symmetry.space_group_name_H-M   'P 1'
#
loop_
_entity.id
_entity.type
_entity.pdbx_description
1 polymer ?
#
loop_
_entity_poly.entity_id
_entity_poly.type
_entity_poly.pdbx_seq_one_letter_code
_entity_poly.pdbx_strand_id
1 'polypeptide(L)'
;PMLVNEIVEHQLAKAKANPANTSPESNGIWSDLQIYADDESTKTKERYRSSKKMFHKLEGSRWSLMEERKSEIRDIIDPALLDLAKDSSEFKHKETEEFKRYNFITFHQKYSYEDFIEGIKPLIRDEESDDSIGNLQFELKKGIFYRACLEALKLAGYNSFEECYKDTPEIRKVKFKQIKNDQSKHYALLIDEINRANISAVFGELITLIEDDKRIGAENEMWVELPYSGEKFCVPGNLHIIGTMNTADKSIALLDIALRRRFEFEPMYPKYDLIPIHRETLEALNTAISGWRKNPDFFIGHAFFMNVSESDKIKVLNKKIIPLLIEYFQNNVETVKKILKEAGINIKDTGISENHLIIAE
;
A
#
# COMPACT_ATOMS: atom_id res chain seq x y z
N PRO A 1 -18.11 9.15 17.22
CA PRO A 1 -16.73 8.69 17.42
C PRO A 1 -15.75 9.86 17.59
N MET A 2 -15.84 10.89 16.74
CA MET A 2 -15.00 12.09 16.81
C MET A 2 -15.20 12.85 18.12
N LEU A 3 -16.45 13.09 18.53
CA LEU A 3 -16.76 13.82 19.75
C LEU A 3 -16.17 13.16 21.01
N VAL A 4 -16.18 11.83 21.06
CA VAL A 4 -15.60 11.08 22.20
C VAL A 4 -14.07 11.20 22.21
N ASN A 5 -13.41 11.15 21.06
CA ASN A 5 -11.96 11.33 20.99
C ASN A 5 -11.56 12.78 21.33
N GLU A 6 -12.31 13.79 20.88
CA GLU A 6 -12.07 15.20 21.21
C GLU A 6 -12.31 15.49 22.70
N ILE A 7 -13.35 14.91 23.32
CA ILE A 7 -13.57 14.97 24.77
C ILE A 7 -12.40 14.32 25.52
N VAL A 8 -11.91 13.17 25.03
CA VAL A 8 -10.75 12.48 25.61
C VAL A 8 -9.50 13.34 25.48
N GLU A 9 -9.24 13.92 24.32
CA GLU A 9 -8.06 14.78 24.09
C GLU A 9 -8.14 16.06 24.91
N HIS A 10 -9.31 16.68 25.05
CA HIS A 10 -9.50 17.86 25.88
C HIS A 10 -9.31 17.56 27.37
N GLN A 11 -9.82 16.41 27.87
CA GLN A 11 -9.58 15.95 29.21
C GLN A 11 -8.09 15.63 29.47
N LEU A 12 -7.41 15.03 28.48
CA LEU A 12 -5.96 14.81 28.50
C LEU A 12 -5.17 16.11 28.53
N ALA A 13 -5.60 17.13 27.77
CA ALA A 13 -4.98 18.45 27.76
C ALA A 13 -5.17 19.17 29.11
N LYS A 14 -6.38 19.10 29.72
CA LYS A 14 -6.64 19.62 31.08
C LYS A 14 -5.80 18.90 32.15
N ALA A 15 -5.63 17.61 32.06
CA ALA A 15 -4.79 16.82 32.96
C ALA A 15 -3.31 17.17 32.84
N LYS A 16 -2.82 17.43 31.63
CA LYS A 16 -1.44 17.92 31.39
C LYS A 16 -1.20 19.32 31.94
N ALA A 17 -2.23 20.18 31.96
CA ALA A 17 -2.15 21.53 32.51
C ALA A 17 -2.16 21.58 34.04
N ASN A 18 -2.50 20.47 34.70
CA ASN A 18 -2.53 20.39 36.17
C ASN A 18 -1.65 19.21 36.67
N PRO A 19 -0.36 19.44 36.97
CA PRO A 19 0.59 18.37 37.30
C PRO A 19 0.33 17.63 38.61
N ALA A 20 -0.68 18.03 39.37
CA ALA A 20 -1.10 17.32 40.59
C ALA A 20 -2.01 16.11 40.30
N ASN A 21 -2.52 15.94 39.09
CA ASN A 21 -3.32 14.79 38.67
C ASN A 21 -2.49 13.84 37.82
N THR A 22 -1.90 12.85 38.41
CA THR A 22 -1.26 11.73 37.75
C THR A 22 -2.31 10.90 37.02
N SER A 23 -2.22 10.89 35.69
CA SER A 23 -2.97 10.04 34.74
C SER A 23 -4.49 10.12 34.77
N PRO A 24 -5.16 10.71 33.78
CA PRO A 24 -6.52 10.31 33.51
C PRO A 24 -6.44 8.87 32.99
N GLU A 25 -6.75 7.92 33.85
CA GLU A 25 -6.92 6.56 33.41
C GLU A 25 -8.00 6.57 32.32
N SER A 26 -7.67 6.09 31.13
CA SER A 26 -8.64 5.82 30.07
C SER A 26 -9.86 5.03 30.61
N ASN A 27 -9.66 4.28 31.63
CA ASN A 27 -10.67 3.58 32.43
C ASN A 27 -11.74 4.52 33.04
N GLY A 28 -11.43 5.75 33.45
CA GLY A 28 -12.39 6.70 33.99
C GLY A 28 -13.41 7.13 32.93
N ILE A 29 -12.97 7.51 31.77
CA ILE A 29 -13.84 7.98 30.67
C ILE A 29 -14.74 6.84 30.17
N TRP A 30 -14.20 5.63 30.01
CA TRP A 30 -14.97 4.45 29.62
C TRP A 30 -15.99 4.06 30.73
N SER A 31 -15.65 4.26 31.98
CA SER A 31 -16.58 4.05 33.10
C SER A 31 -17.75 5.02 33.05
N ASP A 32 -17.49 6.31 32.77
CA ASP A 32 -18.52 7.34 32.69
C ASP A 32 -19.44 7.13 31.51
N LEU A 33 -18.91 6.78 30.36
CA LEU A 33 -19.72 6.43 29.15
C LEU A 33 -20.63 5.22 29.44
N GLN A 34 -20.14 4.21 30.18
CA GLN A 34 -20.96 3.05 30.56
C GLN A 34 -22.04 3.38 31.60
N ILE A 35 -21.78 4.30 32.52
CA ILE A 35 -22.76 4.75 33.55
C ILE A 35 -23.97 5.41 32.86
N TYR A 36 -23.74 6.18 31.80
CA TYR A 36 -24.79 6.91 31.08
C TYR A 36 -25.28 6.20 29.81
N ALA A 37 -24.99 4.91 29.66
CA ALA A 37 -25.44 4.11 28.50
C ALA A 37 -26.97 3.82 28.57
N ASP A 38 -27.64 3.78 27.45
CA ASP A 38 -29.04 3.38 27.33
C ASP A 38 -29.24 1.86 27.49
N ASP A 39 -30.51 1.43 27.50
CA ASP A 39 -30.88 0.01 27.69
C ASP A 39 -30.57 -0.85 26.47
N GLU A 40 -30.51 -0.26 25.28
CA GLU A 40 -30.22 -0.94 24.02
C GLU A 40 -28.72 -1.10 23.76
N SER A 41 -27.88 -0.46 24.59
CA SER A 41 -26.42 -0.53 24.45
C SER A 41 -25.90 -1.93 24.70
N THR A 42 -25.15 -2.48 23.71
CA THR A 42 -24.55 -3.80 23.77
C THR A 42 -23.25 -3.81 24.58
N LYS A 43 -22.97 -4.94 25.27
CA LYS A 43 -21.70 -5.17 25.99
C LYS A 43 -21.40 -4.12 27.10
N THR A 44 -22.41 -3.62 27.78
CA THR A 44 -22.29 -2.74 28.95
C THR A 44 -22.75 -3.43 30.26
N LYS A 45 -22.21 -3.00 31.41
CA LYS A 45 -22.58 -3.60 32.72
C LYS A 45 -23.82 -2.89 33.24
N GLU A 46 -25.00 -3.52 33.11
CA GLU A 46 -26.31 -2.96 33.49
C GLU A 46 -26.40 -2.45 34.92
N ARG A 47 -25.79 -3.13 35.90
CA ARG A 47 -25.89 -2.79 37.31
C ARG A 47 -25.28 -1.43 37.71
N TYR A 48 -24.51 -0.80 36.83
CA TYR A 48 -23.88 0.50 37.06
C TYR A 48 -24.50 1.63 36.25
N ARG A 49 -25.58 1.36 35.49
CA ARG A 49 -26.23 2.37 34.68
C ARG A 49 -27.00 3.38 35.51
N SER A 50 -26.81 4.66 35.19
CA SER A 50 -27.58 5.76 35.76
C SER A 50 -29.00 5.75 35.18
N SER A 51 -29.95 6.34 35.93
CA SER A 51 -31.29 6.65 35.41
C SER A 51 -31.25 7.68 34.28
N LYS A 52 -30.17 8.47 34.18
CA LYS A 52 -29.93 9.47 33.15
C LYS A 52 -29.15 8.82 31.99
N LYS A 53 -29.85 8.49 30.90
CA LYS A 53 -29.27 7.83 29.73
C LYS A 53 -28.91 8.86 28.69
N MET A 54 -27.67 8.87 28.24
CA MET A 54 -27.12 9.89 27.33
C MET A 54 -26.45 9.33 26.09
N PHE A 55 -25.95 8.10 26.20
CA PHE A 55 -25.13 7.48 25.14
C PHE A 55 -25.71 6.13 24.72
N HIS A 56 -25.63 5.84 23.43
CA HIS A 56 -25.95 4.55 22.85
C HIS A 56 -24.64 3.88 22.35
N LYS A 57 -24.44 2.61 22.74
CA LYS A 57 -23.30 1.83 22.27
C LYS A 57 -23.73 0.87 21.16
N LEU A 58 -23.31 1.16 19.95
CA LEU A 58 -23.57 0.36 18.76
C LEU A 58 -22.78 -0.95 18.75
N GLU A 59 -23.21 -1.93 17.97
CA GLU A 59 -22.43 -3.12 17.65
C GLU A 59 -21.07 -2.69 17.04
N GLY A 60 -19.96 -3.21 17.56
CA GLY A 60 -18.62 -2.80 17.14
C GLY A 60 -17.94 -1.78 18.05
N SER A 61 -18.42 -1.63 19.30
CA SER A 61 -17.82 -0.78 20.34
C SER A 61 -17.81 0.73 20.04
N ARG A 62 -18.63 1.20 19.14
CA ARG A 62 -18.82 2.64 18.86
C ARG A 62 -19.87 3.22 19.79
N TRP A 63 -19.64 4.44 20.28
CA TRP A 63 -20.58 5.18 21.11
C TRP A 63 -21.19 6.31 20.27
N SER A 64 -22.51 6.51 20.39
CA SER A 64 -23.24 7.65 19.83
C SER A 64 -24.00 8.38 20.92
N LEU A 65 -24.15 9.68 20.74
CA LEU A 65 -24.97 10.50 21.60
C LEU A 65 -26.44 10.37 21.19
N MET A 66 -27.35 10.25 22.15
CA MET A 66 -28.79 10.23 21.86
C MET A 66 -29.25 11.63 21.41
N GLU A 67 -29.87 11.72 20.22
CA GLU A 67 -30.33 12.99 19.64
C GLU A 67 -31.26 13.78 20.58
N GLU A 68 -32.12 13.06 21.30
CA GLU A 68 -33.11 13.62 22.24
C GLU A 68 -32.45 14.30 23.44
N ARG A 69 -31.19 14.01 23.71
CA ARG A 69 -30.43 14.47 24.88
C ARG A 69 -29.39 15.54 24.55
N LYS A 70 -29.26 15.94 23.29
CA LYS A 70 -28.31 16.98 22.88
C LYS A 70 -28.48 18.31 23.60
N SER A 71 -29.72 18.66 23.97
CA SER A 71 -30.02 19.90 24.74
C SER A 71 -29.56 19.85 26.17
N GLU A 72 -29.59 18.68 26.80
CA GLU A 72 -29.20 18.50 28.24
C GLU A 72 -27.67 18.50 28.43
N ILE A 73 -26.94 18.27 27.37
CA ILE A 73 -25.48 18.19 27.39
C ILE A 73 -24.83 19.58 27.42
N ARG A 74 -25.56 20.60 26.95
CA ARG A 74 -25.07 22.00 27.01
C ARG A 74 -24.64 22.44 28.40
N ASP A 75 -25.25 21.86 29.44
CA ASP A 75 -24.92 22.23 30.84
C ASP A 75 -23.72 21.45 31.40
N ILE A 76 -23.26 20.42 30.70
CA ILE A 76 -22.22 19.50 31.17
C ILE A 76 -20.92 19.62 30.37
N ILE A 77 -20.97 20.07 29.14
CA ILE A 77 -19.83 20.21 28.22
C ILE A 77 -19.48 21.68 28.02
N ASP A 78 -18.19 21.99 28.03
CA ASP A 78 -17.66 23.32 27.78
C ASP A 78 -18.27 23.87 26.45
N PRO A 79 -18.86 25.10 26.49
CA PRO A 79 -19.46 25.72 25.29
C PRO A 79 -18.57 25.76 24.07
N ALA A 80 -17.25 25.85 24.24
CA ALA A 80 -16.29 25.81 23.16
C ALA A 80 -16.24 24.46 22.40
N LEU A 81 -16.53 23.34 23.11
CA LEU A 81 -16.63 22.02 22.51
C LEU A 81 -17.96 21.81 21.78
N LEU A 82 -19.02 22.50 22.21
CA LEU A 82 -20.31 22.50 21.50
C LEU A 82 -20.28 23.26 20.20
N ASP A 83 -19.50 24.33 20.12
CA ASP A 83 -19.33 25.10 18.89
C ASP A 83 -18.45 24.33 17.88
N LEU A 84 -17.42 23.64 18.32
CA LEU A 84 -16.66 22.67 17.50
C LEU A 84 -17.57 21.53 16.98
N ALA A 85 -18.52 21.08 17.77
CA ALA A 85 -19.48 20.04 17.36
C ALA A 85 -20.55 20.52 16.36
N LYS A 86 -20.87 21.82 16.33
CA LYS A 86 -21.82 22.40 15.35
C LYS A 86 -21.20 22.52 13.96
N ASP A 87 -19.91 22.81 13.87
CA ASP A 87 -19.18 22.80 12.60
C ASP A 87 -18.98 21.36 12.04
N SER A 88 -19.19 20.34 12.88
CA SER A 88 -19.06 18.93 12.46
C SER A 88 -20.17 18.45 11.52
N SER A 89 -21.26 19.22 11.30
CA SER A 89 -22.29 18.88 10.28
C SER A 89 -21.78 18.99 8.85
N GLU A 90 -20.68 19.71 8.61
CA GLU A 90 -19.93 19.74 7.36
C GLU A 90 -18.80 18.68 7.27
N PHE A 91 -18.48 18.02 8.37
CA PHE A 91 -17.61 16.85 8.31
C PHE A 91 -18.39 15.66 7.73
N LYS A 92 -18.65 15.68 6.42
CA LYS A 92 -18.71 14.46 5.63
C LYS A 92 -17.60 13.57 6.17
N HIS A 93 -17.92 12.31 6.51
CA HIS A 93 -16.97 11.29 6.86
C HIS A 93 -15.65 11.52 6.10
N LYS A 94 -14.72 12.27 6.67
CA LYS A 94 -13.34 11.91 6.49
C LYS A 94 -13.27 10.59 7.24
N GLU A 95 -13.43 9.49 6.50
CA GLU A 95 -12.74 8.27 6.88
C GLU A 95 -11.43 8.76 7.44
N THR A 96 -11.06 8.35 8.64
CA THR A 96 -9.70 8.51 9.10
C THR A 96 -8.91 7.93 7.95
N GLU A 97 -8.43 8.79 7.05
CA GLU A 97 -7.52 8.35 6.01
C GLU A 97 -6.40 7.77 6.83
N GLU A 98 -6.38 6.44 6.88
CA GLU A 98 -5.19 5.75 7.34
C GLU A 98 -4.09 6.43 6.56
N PHE A 99 -3.21 7.15 7.24
CA PHE A 99 -2.17 7.91 6.58
C PHE A 99 -1.27 6.90 5.90
N LYS A 100 -1.64 6.59 4.64
CA LYS A 100 -0.94 5.62 3.82
C LYS A 100 0.42 6.22 3.47
N ARG A 101 1.44 5.73 4.13
CA ARG A 101 2.82 6.11 3.84
C ARG A 101 3.40 5.35 2.65
N TYR A 102 2.54 5.09 1.67
CA TYR A 102 2.97 4.48 0.42
C TYR A 102 2.03 4.85 -0.74
N ASN A 103 2.59 4.83 -1.94
CA ASN A 103 1.85 4.75 -3.19
C ASN A 103 2.06 3.38 -3.83
N PHE A 104 1.06 2.91 -4.56
CA PHE A 104 1.11 1.67 -5.32
C PHE A 104 0.79 1.93 -6.79
N ILE A 105 1.55 1.30 -7.68
CA ILE A 105 1.32 1.35 -9.12
C ILE A 105 1.77 0.05 -9.77
N THR A 106 1.08 -0.36 -10.85
CA THR A 106 1.50 -1.46 -11.72
C THR A 106 2.03 -0.89 -13.02
N PHE A 107 3.24 -1.29 -13.42
CA PHE A 107 3.81 -0.89 -14.69
C PHE A 107 3.25 -1.71 -15.86
N HIS A 108 3.16 -1.09 -17.02
CA HIS A 108 2.76 -1.70 -18.29
C HIS A 108 3.55 -1.07 -19.46
N GLN A 109 3.54 -1.69 -20.62
CA GLN A 109 4.37 -1.29 -21.77
C GLN A 109 4.20 0.15 -22.25
N LYS A 110 3.02 0.77 -22.02
CA LYS A 110 2.72 2.16 -22.41
C LYS A 110 3.00 3.17 -21.31
N TYR A 111 3.53 2.73 -20.15
CA TYR A 111 3.80 3.63 -19.06
C TYR A 111 4.99 4.54 -19.39
N SER A 112 4.83 5.85 -19.17
CA SER A 112 5.77 6.86 -19.65
C SER A 112 6.33 7.74 -18.53
N TYR A 113 7.34 8.55 -18.87
CA TYR A 113 7.89 9.59 -18.01
C TYR A 113 6.81 10.59 -17.56
N GLU A 114 5.92 10.97 -18.49
CA GLU A 114 4.86 11.95 -18.26
C GLU A 114 3.81 11.46 -17.25
N ASP A 115 3.63 10.15 -17.15
CA ASP A 115 2.74 9.55 -16.13
C ASP A 115 3.45 9.37 -14.78
N PHE A 116 4.76 9.17 -14.82
CA PHE A 116 5.55 8.83 -13.66
C PHE A 116 6.10 10.05 -12.93
N ILE A 117 6.69 10.99 -13.65
CA ILE A 117 7.37 12.18 -13.11
C ILE A 117 6.49 13.41 -13.25
N GLU A 118 6.36 13.92 -14.46
CA GLU A 118 5.51 15.06 -14.82
C GLU A 118 5.24 15.11 -16.33
N GLY A 119 4.09 15.60 -16.70
CA GLY A 119 3.73 15.71 -18.12
C GLY A 119 2.59 16.68 -18.37
N ILE A 120 2.50 17.15 -19.60
CA ILE A 120 1.44 18.06 -20.05
C ILE A 120 0.23 17.23 -20.45
N LYS A 121 -0.93 17.49 -19.81
CA LYS A 121 -2.19 16.80 -20.10
C LYS A 121 -3.29 17.78 -20.48
N PRO A 122 -4.20 17.40 -21.40
CA PRO A 122 -5.33 18.25 -21.74
C PRO A 122 -6.27 18.37 -20.53
N LEU A 123 -6.79 19.58 -20.30
CA LEU A 123 -7.84 19.83 -19.32
C LEU A 123 -9.17 19.36 -19.91
N ILE A 124 -9.79 18.37 -19.24
CA ILE A 124 -11.15 17.93 -19.55
C ILE A 124 -12.06 18.88 -18.75
N ARG A 125 -12.82 19.70 -19.44
CA ARG A 125 -13.89 20.52 -18.82
C ARG A 125 -15.16 19.68 -18.76
N ASP A 126 -15.87 19.74 -17.63
CA ASP A 126 -17.25 19.25 -17.54
C ASP A 126 -18.15 20.09 -18.46
N GLU A 127 -19.03 19.45 -19.21
CA GLU A 127 -19.83 20.01 -20.33
C GLU A 127 -20.87 21.08 -19.94
N GLU A 128 -20.85 21.61 -18.73
CA GLU A 128 -21.89 22.56 -18.26
C GLU A 128 -21.59 24.06 -18.49
N SER A 129 -20.50 24.42 -19.12
CA SER A 129 -20.24 25.84 -19.47
C SER A 129 -20.41 26.07 -20.96
N ASP A 130 -21.54 26.66 -21.29
CA ASP A 130 -21.92 27.19 -22.60
C ASP A 130 -20.87 28.22 -23.12
N ASP A 131 -20.68 28.19 -24.45
CA ASP A 131 -19.91 29.14 -25.26
C ASP A 131 -18.39 29.30 -25.02
N SER A 132 -17.64 28.44 -25.69
CA SER A 132 -16.66 28.91 -26.72
C SER A 132 -15.91 27.72 -27.34
N ILE A 133 -16.17 27.50 -28.59
CA ILE A 133 -15.40 26.67 -29.51
C ILE A 133 -13.92 27.09 -29.44
N GLY A 134 -13.04 26.18 -29.00
CA GLY A 134 -11.74 26.15 -29.64
C GLY A 134 -10.47 26.32 -28.86
N ASN A 135 -10.42 26.45 -27.55
CA ASN A 135 -9.09 26.47 -26.90
C ASN A 135 -8.87 25.21 -26.03
N LEU A 136 -8.18 24.22 -26.62
CA LEU A 136 -7.57 23.13 -25.87
C LEU A 136 -6.61 23.77 -24.83
N GLN A 137 -6.97 23.67 -23.56
CA GLN A 137 -6.10 24.08 -22.48
C GLN A 137 -5.32 22.86 -21.98
N PHE A 138 -4.08 23.07 -21.63
CA PHE A 138 -3.20 22.05 -21.11
C PHE A 138 -2.78 22.43 -19.69
N GLU A 139 -2.63 21.42 -18.85
CA GLU A 139 -2.06 21.58 -17.51
C GLU A 139 -0.82 20.71 -17.35
N LEU A 140 0.12 21.17 -16.56
CA LEU A 140 1.25 20.38 -16.12
C LEU A 140 0.82 19.51 -14.92
N LYS A 141 0.78 18.20 -15.11
CA LYS A 141 0.37 17.26 -14.08
C LYS A 141 1.58 16.50 -13.53
N LYS A 142 1.73 16.54 -12.20
CA LYS A 142 2.78 15.78 -11.50
C LYS A 142 2.41 14.30 -11.40
N GLY A 143 3.36 13.44 -11.76
CA GLY A 143 3.22 11.98 -11.77
C GLY A 143 3.29 11.35 -10.36
N ILE A 144 3.16 10.03 -10.30
CA ILE A 144 3.10 9.31 -9.02
C ILE A 144 4.45 9.31 -8.29
N PHE A 145 5.57 9.24 -9.02
CA PHE A 145 6.90 9.28 -8.42
C PHE A 145 7.19 10.64 -7.78
N TYR A 146 6.89 11.74 -8.50
CA TYR A 146 7.01 13.08 -7.95
C TYR A 146 6.20 13.23 -6.67
N ARG A 147 4.93 12.78 -6.68
CA ARG A 147 4.07 12.84 -5.49
C ARG A 147 4.61 12.00 -4.34
N ALA A 148 5.11 10.79 -4.59
CA ALA A 148 5.72 9.95 -3.56
C ALA A 148 6.96 10.63 -2.95
N CYS A 149 7.79 11.25 -3.78
CA CYS A 149 8.94 12.04 -3.32
C CYS A 149 8.50 13.24 -2.48
N LEU A 150 7.45 13.95 -2.89
CA LEU A 150 6.91 15.09 -2.14
C LEU A 150 6.35 14.67 -0.77
N GLU A 151 5.63 13.55 -0.71
CA GLU A 151 5.12 13.02 0.58
C GLU A 151 6.27 12.55 1.49
N ALA A 152 7.30 11.91 0.96
CA ALA A 152 8.50 11.57 1.71
C ALA A 152 9.20 12.84 2.25
N LEU A 153 9.28 13.87 1.42
CA LEU A 153 9.87 15.17 1.77
C LEU A 153 9.09 15.87 2.89
N LYS A 154 7.75 15.82 2.86
CA LYS A 154 6.88 16.34 3.94
C LYS A 154 7.14 15.64 5.27
N LEU A 155 7.34 14.34 5.26
CA LEU A 155 7.71 13.58 6.45
C LEU A 155 9.07 13.99 7.02
N ALA A 156 9.97 14.50 6.16
CA ALA A 156 11.24 15.07 6.56
C ALA A 156 11.14 16.55 7.05
N GLY A 157 9.93 17.12 7.01
CA GLY A 157 9.65 18.48 7.52
C GLY A 157 9.86 19.59 6.49
N TYR A 158 9.67 19.30 5.18
CA TYR A 158 9.64 20.28 4.10
C TYR A 158 8.33 20.21 3.31
N ASN A 159 7.73 21.33 2.98
CA ASN A 159 6.46 21.38 2.25
C ASN A 159 6.63 21.34 0.73
N SER A 160 7.82 21.65 0.22
CA SER A 160 8.13 21.67 -1.21
C SER A 160 9.62 21.38 -1.47
N PHE A 161 9.93 21.02 -2.72
CA PHE A 161 11.32 20.90 -3.18
C PHE A 161 12.06 22.23 -3.14
N GLU A 162 11.38 23.33 -3.47
CA GLU A 162 11.96 24.68 -3.42
C GLU A 162 12.37 25.05 -1.98
N GLU A 163 11.52 24.78 -0.98
CA GLU A 163 11.84 25.01 0.42
C GLU A 163 13.09 24.19 0.83
N CYS A 164 13.13 22.91 0.46
CA CYS A 164 14.26 22.03 0.74
C CYS A 164 15.54 22.50 0.05
N TYR A 165 15.46 22.94 -1.20
CA TYR A 165 16.60 23.41 -1.98
C TYR A 165 17.23 24.69 -1.40
N LYS A 166 16.42 25.58 -0.75
CA LYS A 166 16.90 26.81 -0.09
C LYS A 166 17.74 26.53 1.16
N ASP A 167 17.54 25.42 1.84
CA ASP A 167 18.42 25.00 2.94
C ASP A 167 19.82 24.66 2.41
N THR A 168 20.84 24.78 3.28
CA THR A 168 22.19 24.34 2.90
C THR A 168 22.31 22.82 2.92
N PRO A 169 23.26 22.23 2.15
CA PRO A 169 23.49 20.79 2.19
C PRO A 169 23.74 20.22 3.59
N GLU A 170 24.39 21.00 4.47
CA GLU A 170 24.67 20.62 5.85
C GLU A 170 23.39 20.47 6.67
N ILE A 171 22.45 21.43 6.52
CA ILE A 171 21.14 21.37 7.20
C ILE A 171 20.36 20.14 6.71
N ARG A 172 20.30 19.90 5.40
CA ARG A 172 19.63 18.73 4.85
C ARG A 172 20.25 17.43 5.35
N LYS A 173 21.60 17.32 5.36
CA LYS A 173 22.31 16.14 5.91
C LYS A 173 21.92 15.86 7.37
N VAL A 174 21.86 16.88 8.21
CA VAL A 174 21.48 16.73 9.62
C VAL A 174 20.04 16.26 9.74
N LYS A 175 19.09 16.89 9.02
CA LYS A 175 17.67 16.50 9.05
C LYS A 175 17.46 15.06 8.59
N PHE A 176 18.00 14.66 7.44
CA PHE A 176 17.83 13.31 6.92
C PHE A 176 18.55 12.25 7.75
N LYS A 177 19.68 12.60 8.40
CA LYS A 177 20.35 11.71 9.36
C LYS A 177 19.48 11.45 10.60
N GLN A 178 18.77 12.47 11.11
CA GLN A 178 17.89 12.33 12.28
C GLN A 178 16.72 11.39 12.02
N ILE A 179 16.14 11.45 10.82
CA ILE A 179 14.97 10.63 10.46
C ILE A 179 15.32 9.24 9.95
N LYS A 180 16.61 8.95 9.67
CA LYS A 180 17.03 7.68 9.07
C LYS A 180 16.58 6.44 9.85
N ASN A 181 16.55 6.52 11.18
CA ASN A 181 16.14 5.42 12.06
C ASN A 181 14.68 5.51 12.54
N ASP A 182 13.98 6.57 12.15
CA ASP A 182 12.56 6.76 12.51
C ASP A 182 11.66 6.26 11.37
N GLN A 183 11.21 5.01 11.46
CA GLN A 183 10.33 4.40 10.46
C GLN A 183 9.03 5.19 10.24
N SER A 184 8.59 6.01 11.22
CA SER A 184 7.41 6.87 11.06
C SER A 184 7.61 7.99 10.05
N LYS A 185 8.85 8.29 9.68
CA LYS A 185 9.26 9.32 8.74
C LYS A 185 9.60 8.78 7.34
N HIS A 186 9.43 7.49 7.11
CA HIS A 186 9.71 6.86 5.82
C HIS A 186 8.45 6.74 4.97
N TYR A 187 8.62 6.84 3.65
CA TYR A 187 7.58 6.67 2.64
C TYR A 187 7.99 5.60 1.64
N ALA A 188 7.05 4.87 1.07
CA ALA A 188 7.32 3.82 0.10
C ALA A 188 6.59 4.06 -1.24
N LEU A 189 7.27 3.79 -2.34
CA LEU A 189 6.66 3.62 -3.65
C LEU A 189 6.75 2.15 -4.04
N LEU A 190 5.61 1.49 -4.13
CA LEU A 190 5.48 0.10 -4.54
C LEU A 190 5.16 0.05 -6.03
N ILE A 191 6.04 -0.57 -6.81
CA ILE A 191 5.92 -0.71 -8.26
C ILE A 191 5.76 -2.19 -8.59
N ASP A 192 4.55 -2.59 -8.93
CA ASP A 192 4.29 -3.95 -9.36
C ASP A 192 4.65 -4.11 -10.84
N GLU A 193 5.21 -5.29 -11.20
CA GLU A 193 5.65 -5.60 -12.57
C GLU A 193 6.63 -4.55 -13.14
N ILE A 194 7.62 -4.14 -12.34
CA ILE A 194 8.53 -3.05 -12.69
C ILE A 194 9.23 -3.27 -14.05
N ASN A 195 9.48 -4.51 -14.44
CA ASN A 195 10.11 -4.88 -15.70
C ASN A 195 9.18 -4.85 -16.93
N ARG A 196 7.87 -4.58 -16.78
CA ARG A 196 6.93 -4.47 -17.92
C ARG A 196 7.00 -3.13 -18.66
N ALA A 197 7.54 -2.09 -18.04
CA ALA A 197 7.78 -0.82 -18.71
C ALA A 197 9.25 -0.68 -19.16
N ASN A 198 9.49 0.23 -20.09
CA ASN A 198 10.86 0.68 -20.39
C ASN A 198 11.34 1.59 -19.25
N ILE A 199 11.97 1.00 -18.22
CA ILE A 199 12.31 1.71 -17.00
C ILE A 199 13.26 2.88 -17.24
N SER A 200 14.23 2.72 -18.16
CA SER A 200 15.16 3.80 -18.51
C SER A 200 14.44 5.01 -19.11
N ALA A 201 13.39 4.77 -19.93
CA ALA A 201 12.56 5.85 -20.46
C ALA A 201 11.62 6.45 -19.41
N VAL A 202 11.07 5.62 -18.51
CA VAL A 202 10.15 6.05 -17.45
C VAL A 202 10.83 6.91 -16.40
N PHE A 203 12.04 6.54 -15.97
CA PHE A 203 12.82 7.32 -15.01
C PHE A 203 13.60 8.48 -15.65
N GLY A 204 13.94 8.36 -16.93
CA GLY A 204 14.74 9.37 -17.63
C GLY A 204 16.04 9.70 -16.87
N GLU A 205 16.34 10.99 -16.73
CA GLU A 205 17.50 11.50 -16.00
C GLU A 205 17.48 11.17 -14.50
N LEU A 206 16.29 10.90 -13.95
CA LEU A 206 16.14 10.61 -12.50
C LEU A 206 16.71 9.25 -12.12
N ILE A 207 17.05 8.40 -13.10
CA ILE A 207 17.65 7.10 -12.85
C ILE A 207 18.94 7.20 -12.02
N THR A 208 19.67 8.29 -12.14
CA THR A 208 20.88 8.55 -11.34
C THR A 208 20.54 8.95 -9.90
N LEU A 209 19.41 9.67 -9.72
CA LEU A 209 19.02 10.19 -8.42
C LEU A 209 18.45 9.13 -7.46
N ILE A 210 18.13 7.94 -7.95
CA ILE A 210 17.67 6.85 -7.09
C ILE A 210 18.82 6.17 -6.34
N GLU A 211 20.08 6.40 -6.73
CA GLU A 211 21.26 5.93 -6.00
C GLU A 211 21.32 6.56 -4.60
N ASP A 212 21.60 5.77 -3.57
CA ASP A 212 21.53 6.21 -2.18
C ASP A 212 22.44 7.41 -1.88
N ASP A 213 23.62 7.47 -2.51
CA ASP A 213 24.59 8.53 -2.32
C ASP A 213 24.22 9.85 -3.05
N LYS A 214 23.24 9.84 -3.97
CA LYS A 214 22.78 10.99 -4.74
C LYS A 214 21.51 11.63 -4.18
N ARG A 215 20.85 10.97 -3.22
CA ARG A 215 19.59 11.43 -2.63
C ARG A 215 19.76 12.64 -1.74
N ILE A 216 18.64 13.34 -1.43
CA ILE A 216 18.65 14.47 -0.48
C ILE A 216 19.21 14.01 0.88
N GLY A 217 20.16 14.77 1.39
CA GLY A 217 20.85 14.51 2.66
C GLY A 217 22.01 13.50 2.56
N ALA A 218 22.27 12.96 1.38
CA ALA A 218 23.43 12.08 1.14
C ALA A 218 24.72 12.88 0.89
N GLU A 219 25.86 12.18 0.79
CA GLU A 219 27.16 12.83 0.65
C GLU A 219 27.36 13.49 -0.73
N ASN A 220 26.90 12.82 -1.77
CA ASN A 220 26.99 13.29 -3.17
C ASN A 220 25.63 13.73 -3.68
N GLU A 221 24.82 14.36 -2.84
CA GLU A 221 23.47 14.86 -3.19
C GLU A 221 23.48 15.60 -4.53
N MET A 222 22.56 15.22 -5.41
CA MET A 222 22.47 15.76 -6.76
C MET A 222 21.04 16.26 -7.06
N TRP A 223 20.94 17.49 -7.53
CA TRP A 223 19.69 18.10 -7.98
C TRP A 223 19.68 18.21 -9.51
N VAL A 224 18.52 17.94 -10.11
CA VAL A 224 18.27 18.15 -11.53
C VAL A 224 17.17 19.18 -11.70
N GLU A 225 17.02 19.67 -12.93
CA GLU A 225 15.90 20.52 -13.32
C GLU A 225 14.94 19.70 -14.17
N LEU A 226 13.68 19.64 -13.76
CA LEU A 226 12.68 18.87 -14.49
C LEU A 226 12.34 19.54 -15.83
N PRO A 227 12.21 18.79 -16.93
CA PRO A 227 12.16 19.35 -18.28
C PRO A 227 10.89 20.14 -18.59
N TYR A 228 9.74 19.81 -17.96
CA TYR A 228 8.48 20.50 -18.24
C TYR A 228 8.23 21.68 -17.29
N SER A 229 8.53 21.51 -16.01
CA SER A 229 8.28 22.57 -15.00
C SER A 229 9.46 23.48 -14.76
N GLY A 230 10.68 23.10 -15.11
CA GLY A 230 11.90 23.80 -14.70
C GLY A 230 12.20 23.71 -13.20
N GLU A 231 11.45 22.90 -12.46
CA GLU A 231 11.55 22.78 -11.00
C GLU A 231 12.82 22.00 -10.60
N LYS A 232 13.52 22.45 -9.57
CA LYS A 232 14.63 21.70 -8.98
C LYS A 232 14.10 20.49 -8.25
N PHE A 233 14.62 19.32 -8.58
CA PHE A 233 14.17 18.04 -8.07
C PHE A 233 15.33 17.17 -7.63
N CYS A 234 15.13 16.46 -6.52
CA CYS A 234 16.02 15.40 -6.03
C CYS A 234 15.20 14.35 -5.27
N VAL A 235 15.64 13.12 -5.25
CA VAL A 235 14.96 12.03 -4.54
C VAL A 235 15.25 12.10 -3.04
N PRO A 236 14.23 12.13 -2.16
CA PRO A 236 14.42 12.16 -0.71
C PRO A 236 15.07 10.87 -0.18
N GLY A 237 15.99 11.00 0.80
CA GLY A 237 16.68 9.86 1.40
C GLY A 237 15.79 8.90 2.20
N ASN A 238 14.59 9.34 2.58
CA ASN A 238 13.60 8.55 3.31
C ASN A 238 12.50 7.94 2.40
N LEU A 239 12.66 8.00 1.07
CA LEU A 239 11.81 7.30 0.12
C LEU A 239 12.37 5.91 -0.19
N HIS A 240 11.57 4.87 0.02
CA HIS A 240 11.87 3.50 -0.40
C HIS A 240 11.16 3.18 -1.73
N ILE A 241 11.90 2.68 -2.70
CA ILE A 241 11.36 2.24 -3.99
C ILE A 241 11.44 0.72 -4.00
N ILE A 242 10.29 0.06 -4.03
CA ILE A 242 10.18 -1.40 -3.98
C ILE A 242 9.48 -1.86 -5.26
N GLY A 243 10.21 -2.62 -6.08
CA GLY A 243 9.67 -3.17 -7.32
C GLY A 243 9.48 -4.67 -7.22
N THR A 244 8.36 -5.20 -7.71
CA THR A 244 8.19 -6.63 -7.95
C THR A 244 8.40 -6.92 -9.43
N MET A 245 8.93 -8.10 -9.75
CA MET A 245 9.07 -8.57 -11.13
C MET A 245 8.88 -10.07 -11.23
N ASN A 246 8.31 -10.51 -12.34
CA ASN A 246 8.28 -11.92 -12.71
C ASN A 246 9.42 -12.20 -13.68
N THR A 247 10.43 -12.94 -13.23
CA THR A 247 11.62 -13.29 -14.03
C THR A 247 11.39 -14.47 -14.97
N ALA A 248 10.31 -15.25 -14.75
CA ALA A 248 9.93 -16.35 -15.63
C ALA A 248 9.33 -15.87 -16.97
N ASP A 249 8.78 -14.67 -17.02
CA ASP A 249 8.14 -14.11 -18.21
C ASP A 249 9.20 -13.65 -19.23
N LYS A 250 9.37 -14.45 -20.27
CA LYS A 250 10.33 -14.17 -21.36
C LYS A 250 9.89 -13.08 -22.33
N SER A 251 8.62 -12.67 -22.29
CA SER A 251 8.08 -11.61 -23.15
C SER A 251 8.51 -10.22 -22.71
N ILE A 252 9.12 -10.12 -21.53
CA ILE A 252 9.49 -8.87 -20.87
C ILE A 252 11.00 -8.64 -21.01
N ALA A 253 11.39 -7.40 -21.23
CA ALA A 253 12.78 -7.01 -21.34
C ALA A 253 13.52 -7.29 -20.02
N LEU A 254 14.73 -7.83 -20.09
CA LEU A 254 15.63 -7.90 -18.94
C LEU A 254 15.91 -6.48 -18.45
N LEU A 255 15.94 -6.31 -17.14
CA LEU A 255 16.36 -5.05 -16.54
C LEU A 255 17.74 -4.64 -17.07
N ASP A 256 17.84 -3.39 -17.52
CA ASP A 256 19.10 -2.80 -17.94
C ASP A 256 20.16 -2.93 -16.83
N ILE A 257 21.41 -3.15 -17.22
CA ILE A 257 22.55 -3.27 -16.30
C ILE A 257 22.70 -2.03 -15.42
N ALA A 258 22.35 -0.85 -15.94
CA ALA A 258 22.38 0.39 -15.19
C ALA A 258 21.42 0.36 -13.98
N LEU A 259 20.23 -0.23 -14.16
CA LEU A 259 19.25 -0.42 -13.08
C LEU A 259 19.66 -1.49 -12.09
N ARG A 260 20.25 -2.58 -12.58
CA ARG A 260 20.72 -3.65 -11.71
C ARG A 260 21.72 -3.19 -10.64
N ARG A 261 22.44 -2.13 -10.90
CA ARG A 261 23.38 -1.54 -9.93
C ARG A 261 22.72 -0.69 -8.84
N ARG A 262 21.47 -0.25 -9.09
CA ARG A 262 20.74 0.70 -8.25
C ARG A 262 19.70 0.06 -7.35
N PHE A 263 19.42 -1.23 -7.58
CA PHE A 263 18.48 -2.00 -6.78
C PHE A 263 19.17 -3.21 -6.16
N GLU A 264 18.79 -3.51 -4.93
CA GLU A 264 19.07 -4.79 -4.31
C GLU A 264 18.01 -5.79 -4.78
N PHE A 265 18.44 -7.01 -5.10
CA PHE A 265 17.56 -8.06 -5.60
C PHE A 265 17.37 -9.14 -4.54
N GLU A 266 16.15 -9.32 -4.10
CA GLU A 266 15.78 -10.36 -3.17
C GLU A 266 14.90 -11.40 -3.87
N PRO A 267 15.38 -12.65 -4.04
CA PRO A 267 14.57 -13.68 -4.68
C PRO A 267 13.47 -14.17 -3.75
N MET A 268 12.23 -14.22 -4.25
CA MET A 268 11.04 -14.67 -3.54
C MET A 268 10.75 -16.14 -3.86
N TYR A 269 11.41 -17.05 -3.17
CA TYR A 269 11.15 -18.49 -3.34
C TYR A 269 9.85 -18.96 -2.67
N PRO A 270 9.27 -20.09 -3.13
CA PRO A 270 8.10 -20.68 -2.49
C PRO A 270 8.34 -20.98 -1.01
N LYS A 271 7.43 -20.54 -0.14
CA LYS A 271 7.45 -20.83 1.30
C LYS A 271 6.50 -22.00 1.58
N TYR A 272 7.01 -23.19 1.67
CA TYR A 272 6.22 -24.42 1.82
C TYR A 272 5.51 -24.52 3.16
N ASP A 273 6.04 -23.89 4.21
CA ASP A 273 5.45 -23.86 5.55
C ASP A 273 4.10 -23.12 5.60
N LEU A 274 3.82 -22.25 4.61
CA LEU A 274 2.54 -21.54 4.50
C LEU A 274 1.41 -22.43 3.94
N ILE A 275 1.74 -23.61 3.42
CA ILE A 275 0.79 -24.54 2.78
C ILE A 275 0.99 -25.98 3.30
N PRO A 276 0.87 -26.23 4.61
CA PRO A 276 1.24 -27.52 5.21
C PRO A 276 0.51 -28.72 4.57
N ILE A 277 -0.77 -28.56 4.18
CA ILE A 277 -1.58 -29.60 3.54
C ILE A 277 -1.03 -30.00 2.16
N HIS A 278 -0.50 -29.04 1.40
CA HIS A 278 -0.03 -29.27 0.02
C HIS A 278 1.49 -29.19 -0.14
N ARG A 279 2.21 -29.13 0.98
CA ARG A 279 3.67 -29.02 1.02
C ARG A 279 4.35 -30.05 0.15
N GLU A 280 4.07 -31.34 0.40
CA GLU A 280 4.70 -32.45 -0.32
C GLU A 280 4.43 -32.37 -1.83
N THR A 281 3.21 -32.02 -2.21
CA THR A 281 2.84 -31.90 -3.63
C THR A 281 3.63 -30.78 -4.31
N LEU A 282 3.75 -29.61 -3.68
CA LEU A 282 4.46 -28.49 -4.27
C LEU A 282 5.97 -28.70 -4.27
N GLU A 283 6.54 -29.29 -3.22
CA GLU A 283 7.97 -29.66 -3.16
C GLU A 283 8.33 -30.69 -4.25
N ALA A 284 7.50 -31.72 -4.44
CA ALA A 284 7.71 -32.72 -5.48
C ALA A 284 7.64 -32.09 -6.89
N LEU A 285 6.65 -31.23 -7.14
CA LEU A 285 6.54 -30.50 -8.41
C LEU A 285 7.77 -29.64 -8.69
N ASN A 286 8.18 -28.80 -7.74
CA ASN A 286 9.33 -27.92 -7.93
C ASN A 286 10.65 -28.70 -8.04
N THR A 287 10.78 -29.82 -7.36
CA THR A 287 11.91 -30.75 -7.51
C THR A 287 11.95 -31.33 -8.93
N ALA A 288 10.82 -31.82 -9.44
CA ALA A 288 10.73 -32.30 -10.82
C ALA A 288 11.03 -31.22 -11.85
N ILE A 289 10.47 -30.01 -11.67
CA ILE A 289 10.74 -28.85 -12.54
C ILE A 289 12.24 -28.53 -12.56
N SER A 290 12.91 -28.55 -11.40
CA SER A 290 14.34 -28.23 -11.28
C SER A 290 15.23 -29.24 -12.03
N GLY A 291 14.80 -30.49 -12.14
CA GLY A 291 15.47 -31.52 -12.94
C GLY A 291 15.50 -31.19 -14.45
N TRP A 292 14.45 -30.55 -14.95
CA TRP A 292 14.30 -30.18 -16.35
C TRP A 292 14.76 -28.74 -16.67
N ARG A 293 14.54 -27.83 -15.72
CA ARG A 293 14.94 -26.43 -15.81
C ARG A 293 15.79 -26.09 -14.59
N LYS A 294 17.09 -25.93 -14.78
CA LYS A 294 18.03 -25.54 -13.70
C LYS A 294 17.91 -24.06 -13.32
N ASN A 295 16.71 -23.52 -13.37
CA ASN A 295 16.42 -22.13 -13.05
C ASN A 295 15.20 -22.06 -12.10
N PRO A 296 15.37 -21.56 -10.87
CA PRO A 296 14.30 -21.47 -9.87
C PRO A 296 13.19 -20.49 -10.26
N ASP A 297 13.38 -19.62 -11.26
CA ASP A 297 12.35 -18.71 -11.76
C ASP A 297 11.10 -19.44 -12.25
N PHE A 298 11.23 -20.72 -12.63
CA PHE A 298 10.13 -21.58 -13.07
C PHE A 298 9.44 -22.34 -11.94
N PHE A 299 9.82 -22.11 -10.69
CA PHE A 299 9.15 -22.78 -9.57
C PHE A 299 7.72 -22.29 -9.42
N ILE A 300 6.84 -23.24 -9.13
CA ILE A 300 5.45 -22.93 -8.81
C ILE A 300 5.38 -22.29 -7.44
N GLY A 301 4.76 -21.11 -7.34
CA GLY A 301 4.62 -20.38 -6.09
C GLY A 301 3.61 -21.03 -5.13
N HIS A 302 3.87 -20.91 -3.83
CA HIS A 302 2.95 -21.40 -2.78
C HIS A 302 1.57 -20.75 -2.81
N ALA A 303 1.46 -19.53 -3.38
CA ALA A 303 0.21 -18.79 -3.49
C ALA A 303 -0.91 -19.56 -4.23
N PHE A 304 -0.55 -20.47 -5.13
CA PHE A 304 -1.54 -21.32 -5.82
C PHE A 304 -2.29 -22.26 -4.88
N PHE A 305 -1.68 -22.62 -3.76
CA PHE A 305 -2.22 -23.57 -2.79
C PHE A 305 -2.64 -22.93 -1.46
N MET A 306 -2.49 -21.60 -1.31
CA MET A 306 -2.96 -20.89 -0.11
C MET A 306 -4.48 -20.99 -0.01
N ASN A 307 -4.98 -21.36 1.18
CA ASN A 307 -6.41 -21.52 1.47
C ASN A 307 -7.15 -22.55 0.57
N VAL A 308 -6.41 -23.49 -0.01
CA VAL A 308 -6.98 -24.57 -0.83
C VAL A 308 -7.21 -25.80 0.07
N SER A 309 -8.43 -26.38 0.01
CA SER A 309 -8.74 -27.65 0.68
C SER A 309 -8.12 -28.82 -0.07
N GLU A 310 -7.96 -29.98 0.60
CA GLU A 310 -7.47 -31.20 -0.08
C GLU A 310 -8.39 -31.60 -1.24
N SER A 311 -9.70 -31.42 -1.09
CA SER A 311 -10.70 -31.73 -2.14
C SER A 311 -10.57 -30.79 -3.37
N ASP A 312 -10.07 -29.57 -3.21
CA ASP A 312 -9.88 -28.63 -4.32
C ASP A 312 -8.52 -28.72 -5.00
N LYS A 313 -7.59 -29.51 -4.45
CA LYS A 313 -6.23 -29.68 -4.97
C LYS A 313 -6.22 -30.05 -6.45
N ILE A 314 -7.01 -31.07 -6.85
CA ILE A 314 -7.10 -31.53 -8.24
C ILE A 314 -7.59 -30.41 -9.16
N LYS A 315 -8.54 -29.60 -8.71
CA LYS A 315 -9.04 -28.46 -9.46
C LYS A 315 -7.95 -27.39 -9.67
N VAL A 316 -7.13 -27.11 -8.65
CA VAL A 316 -6.00 -26.18 -8.77
C VAL A 316 -4.96 -26.71 -9.73
N LEU A 317 -4.60 -27.98 -9.61
CA LEU A 317 -3.65 -28.66 -10.51
C LEU A 317 -4.14 -28.59 -11.96
N ASN A 318 -5.38 -28.96 -12.24
CA ASN A 318 -5.94 -28.98 -13.59
C ASN A 318 -6.13 -27.59 -14.19
N LYS A 319 -6.62 -26.62 -13.42
CA LYS A 319 -7.03 -25.32 -13.96
C LYS A 319 -5.94 -24.25 -13.91
N LYS A 320 -4.92 -24.41 -13.06
CA LYS A 320 -3.88 -23.41 -12.86
C LYS A 320 -2.48 -23.95 -13.13
N ILE A 321 -2.12 -25.09 -12.56
CA ILE A 321 -0.74 -25.59 -12.59
C ILE A 321 -0.41 -26.21 -13.94
N ILE A 322 -1.25 -27.12 -14.47
CA ILE A 322 -1.01 -27.75 -15.77
C ILE A 322 -0.92 -26.72 -16.90
N PRO A 323 -1.86 -25.77 -17.05
CA PRO A 323 -1.72 -24.73 -18.06
C PRO A 323 -0.43 -23.92 -17.94
N LEU A 324 -0.02 -23.56 -16.72
CA LEU A 324 1.23 -22.85 -16.47
C LEU A 324 2.47 -23.70 -16.84
N LEU A 325 2.47 -24.99 -16.52
CA LEU A 325 3.55 -25.89 -16.93
C LEU A 325 3.64 -26.01 -18.45
N ILE A 326 2.50 -26.12 -19.13
CA ILE A 326 2.46 -26.17 -20.61
C ILE A 326 3.10 -24.91 -21.20
N GLU A 327 2.79 -23.74 -20.65
CA GLU A 327 3.41 -22.47 -21.04
C GLU A 327 4.92 -22.44 -20.73
N TYR A 328 5.33 -22.81 -19.53
CA TYR A 328 6.74 -22.85 -19.13
C TYR A 328 7.59 -23.76 -20.01
N PHE A 329 7.02 -24.86 -20.48
CA PHE A 329 7.70 -25.83 -21.35
C PHE A 329 7.34 -25.67 -22.83
N GLN A 330 6.85 -24.48 -23.24
CA GLN A 330 6.63 -24.12 -24.66
C GLN A 330 5.72 -25.11 -25.39
N ASN A 331 4.60 -25.48 -24.78
CA ASN A 331 3.63 -26.46 -25.29
C ASN A 331 4.19 -27.87 -25.46
N ASN A 332 5.33 -28.20 -24.84
CA ASN A 332 5.86 -29.57 -24.86
C ASN A 332 5.13 -30.43 -23.82
N VAL A 333 3.97 -30.98 -24.21
CA VAL A 333 3.09 -31.74 -23.37
C VAL A 333 3.76 -33.03 -22.83
N GLU A 334 4.63 -33.65 -23.62
CA GLU A 334 5.36 -34.85 -23.18
C GLU A 334 6.32 -34.57 -22.02
N THR A 335 6.98 -33.42 -22.04
CA THR A 335 7.82 -32.98 -20.93
C THR A 335 6.98 -32.72 -19.69
N VAL A 336 5.81 -32.06 -19.84
CA VAL A 336 4.89 -31.82 -18.71
C VAL A 336 4.36 -33.10 -18.11
N LYS A 337 4.00 -34.10 -18.94
CA LYS A 337 3.61 -35.47 -18.47
C LYS A 337 4.71 -36.12 -17.62
N LYS A 338 5.96 -36.01 -18.05
CA LYS A 338 7.10 -36.57 -17.29
C LYS A 338 7.28 -35.86 -15.96
N ILE A 339 7.23 -34.55 -15.94
CA ILE A 339 7.32 -33.72 -14.70
C ILE A 339 6.22 -34.14 -13.72
N LEU A 340 4.96 -34.19 -14.17
CA LEU A 340 3.83 -34.58 -13.32
C LEU A 340 4.01 -35.99 -12.76
N LYS A 341 4.46 -36.94 -13.60
CA LYS A 341 4.75 -38.33 -13.17
C LYS A 341 5.88 -38.37 -12.14
N GLU A 342 6.98 -37.62 -12.35
CA GLU A 342 8.09 -37.52 -11.40
C GLU A 342 7.64 -36.94 -10.07
N ALA A 343 6.68 -36.00 -10.10
CA ALA A 343 6.05 -35.41 -8.92
C ALA A 343 4.98 -36.31 -8.26
N GLY A 344 4.79 -37.56 -8.73
CA GLY A 344 3.80 -38.46 -8.19
C GLY A 344 2.34 -38.13 -8.55
N ILE A 345 2.12 -37.28 -9.56
CA ILE A 345 0.79 -36.84 -9.99
C ILE A 345 0.37 -37.68 -11.20
N ASN A 346 -0.68 -38.50 -11.02
CA ASN A 346 -1.19 -39.36 -12.07
C ASN A 346 -2.08 -38.60 -13.04
N ILE A 347 -1.84 -38.80 -14.33
CA ILE A 347 -2.60 -38.16 -15.43
C ILE A 347 -3.60 -39.17 -15.97
N LYS A 348 -4.83 -38.72 -16.20
CA LYS A 348 -5.87 -39.49 -16.87
C LYS A 348 -5.78 -39.20 -18.36
N ASP A 349 -5.66 -40.23 -19.18
CA ASP A 349 -5.75 -40.10 -20.62
C ASP A 349 -7.21 -39.89 -21.02
N THR A 350 -7.55 -38.70 -21.45
CA THR A 350 -8.93 -38.33 -21.79
C THR A 350 -9.30 -38.59 -23.23
N GLY A 351 -8.32 -38.91 -24.08
CA GLY A 351 -8.53 -39.14 -25.52
C GLY A 351 -9.02 -37.94 -26.33
N ILE A 352 -9.13 -36.77 -25.70
CA ILE A 352 -9.78 -35.58 -26.32
C ILE A 352 -8.81 -34.75 -27.17
N SER A 353 -7.57 -34.69 -26.83
CA SER A 353 -6.45 -34.21 -27.68
C SER A 353 -5.13 -34.36 -26.94
N GLU A 354 -4.02 -34.47 -27.67
CA GLU A 354 -2.67 -34.58 -27.08
C GLU A 354 -2.31 -33.39 -26.18
N ASN A 355 -3.04 -32.28 -26.26
CA ASN A 355 -2.79 -31.04 -25.53
C ASN A 355 -3.68 -30.85 -24.28
N HIS A 356 -4.55 -31.80 -23.95
CA HIS A 356 -5.46 -31.70 -22.83
C HIS A 356 -5.11 -32.70 -21.73
N LEU A 357 -4.32 -32.26 -20.74
CA LEU A 357 -3.96 -33.10 -19.61
C LEU A 357 -4.96 -32.90 -18.48
N ILE A 358 -5.48 -33.98 -17.94
CA ILE A 358 -6.36 -33.98 -16.77
C ILE A 358 -5.81 -34.93 -15.73
N ILE A 359 -5.78 -34.53 -14.48
CA ILE A 359 -5.40 -35.38 -13.36
C ILE A 359 -6.59 -36.21 -12.94
N ALA A 360 -6.36 -37.50 -12.68
CA ALA A 360 -7.39 -38.37 -12.14
C ALA A 360 -7.73 -37.99 -10.69
N GLU A 361 -9.01 -38.12 -10.33
CA GLU A 361 -9.48 -38.06 -8.95
C GLU A 361 -8.92 -39.21 -8.12
#